data_a2ae099acfbd30ded7b11aabbbcc0f6e
#
_entry.id   a2ae099acfbd30ded7b11aabbbcc0f6e
#
_cell.length_a   1.000
_cell.length_b   1.000
_cell.length_c   1.000
_cell.angle_alpha   90.00
_cell.angle_beta   90.00
_cell.angle_gamma   90.00
#
_symmetry.space_group_name_H-M   'P 1'
#
loop_
_entity.id
_entity.type
_entity.pdbx_description
1 polymer ?
#
loop_
_entity_poly.entity_id
_entity_poly.type
_entity_poly.pdbx_seq_one_letter_code
_entity_poly.pdbx_strand_id
1 'polypeptide(L)'
;MARVVGIGAAVFDVLMIADAFPKEDTKIQASETKLQCGGPCATGLVAMSKLGVSACYMGTLGDDMYGQYVVDGFQKYGVSTDHIRYIPGKQSFHSFVLLNLNNASRTCVWNKGTVTPPEPSDVDL
;
A
#
# COMPACT_ATOMS: atom_id res chain seq x y z
N MET A 1 13.18 -13.45 15.25
CA MET A 1 13.24 -14.11 13.92
C MET A 1 11.84 -14.11 13.32
N ALA A 2 11.68 -13.57 12.11
CA ALA A 2 10.40 -13.64 11.42
C ALA A 2 10.13 -15.09 10.97
N ARG A 3 8.89 -15.53 11.14
CA ARG A 3 8.44 -16.84 10.64
C ARG A 3 7.88 -16.76 9.23
N VAL A 4 7.46 -15.57 8.82
CA VAL A 4 6.93 -15.31 7.48
C VAL A 4 7.59 -14.06 6.94
N VAL A 5 8.13 -14.17 5.74
CA VAL A 5 8.67 -13.04 4.97
C VAL A 5 7.80 -12.85 3.73
N GLY A 6 7.30 -11.66 3.54
CA GLY A 6 6.51 -11.31 2.37
C GLY A 6 7.30 -10.44 1.40
N ILE A 7 7.27 -10.83 0.13
CA ILE A 7 7.83 -10.06 -0.99
C ILE A 7 6.69 -9.83 -1.97
N GLY A 8 6.39 -8.58 -2.28
CA GLY A 8 5.29 -8.26 -3.18
C GLY A 8 4.74 -6.84 -2.99
N ALA A 9 3.54 -6.60 -3.51
CA ALA A 9 2.97 -5.26 -3.50
C ALA A 9 2.59 -4.76 -2.11
N ALA A 10 3.08 -3.57 -1.79
CA ALA A 10 2.65 -2.75 -0.67
C ALA A 10 2.30 -1.37 -1.24
N VAL A 11 1.08 -0.92 -1.04
CA VAL A 11 0.48 0.19 -1.77
C VAL A 11 -0.09 1.22 -0.79
N PHE A 12 0.12 2.50 -1.11
CA PHE A 12 -0.60 3.60 -0.48
C PHE A 12 -1.87 3.89 -1.26
N ASP A 13 -3.03 3.84 -0.61
CA ASP A 13 -4.32 4.09 -1.21
C ASP A 13 -4.98 5.35 -0.66
N VAL A 14 -5.42 6.23 -1.56
CA VAL A 14 -6.39 7.30 -1.24
C VAL A 14 -7.76 6.80 -1.63
N LEU A 15 -8.61 6.63 -0.64
CA LEU A 15 -9.98 6.16 -0.81
C LEU A 15 -10.94 7.33 -0.70
N MET A 16 -11.69 7.60 -1.75
CA MET A 16 -12.76 8.60 -1.75
C MET A 16 -14.11 7.91 -1.85
N ILE A 17 -15.04 8.32 -0.99
CA ILE A 17 -16.39 7.81 -0.92
C ILE A 17 -17.33 8.88 -1.46
N ALA A 18 -18.11 8.56 -2.47
CA ALA A 18 -19.03 9.47 -3.12
C ALA A 18 -20.32 8.78 -3.53
N ASP A 19 -21.38 9.55 -3.75
CA ASP A 19 -22.70 9.02 -4.14
C ASP A 19 -22.76 8.55 -5.60
N ALA A 20 -21.79 8.95 -6.42
CA ALA A 20 -21.73 8.59 -7.82
C ALA A 20 -20.30 8.61 -8.33
N PHE A 21 -20.04 7.96 -9.45
CA PHE A 21 -18.82 8.16 -10.22
C PHE A 21 -18.96 9.47 -11.04
N PRO A 22 -17.97 10.39 -11.02
CA PRO A 22 -18.06 11.62 -11.77
C PRO A 22 -18.00 11.35 -13.27
N LYS A 23 -18.74 12.16 -14.02
CA LYS A 23 -18.57 12.22 -15.48
C LYS A 23 -17.29 12.96 -15.83
N GLU A 24 -16.73 12.64 -17.00
CA GLU A 24 -15.60 13.39 -17.54
C GLU A 24 -15.86 14.90 -17.52
N ASP A 25 -14.82 15.67 -17.23
CA ASP A 25 -14.86 17.15 -17.18
C ASP A 25 -15.89 17.75 -16.18
N THR A 26 -16.19 17.01 -15.12
CA THR A 26 -17.09 17.45 -14.06
C THR A 26 -16.42 17.36 -12.67
N LYS A 27 -17.09 17.92 -11.67
CA LYS A 27 -16.69 17.81 -10.27
C LYS A 27 -17.83 17.22 -9.46
N ILE A 28 -17.48 16.37 -8.52
CA ILE A 28 -18.38 15.95 -7.45
C ILE A 28 -17.68 16.12 -6.10
N GLN A 29 -18.45 16.24 -5.06
CA GLN A 29 -17.94 16.25 -3.69
C GLN A 29 -17.94 14.83 -3.14
N ALA A 30 -16.81 14.36 -2.61
CA ALA A 30 -16.76 13.16 -1.81
C ALA A 30 -17.33 13.44 -0.42
N SER A 31 -18.04 12.47 0.14
CA SER A 31 -18.55 12.53 1.51
C SER A 31 -17.47 12.21 2.55
N GLU A 32 -16.48 11.41 2.17
CA GLU A 32 -15.39 10.98 3.06
C GLU A 32 -14.13 10.69 2.25
N THR A 33 -12.97 10.93 2.86
CA THR A 33 -11.66 10.53 2.34
C THR A 33 -10.93 9.75 3.40
N LYS A 34 -10.39 8.59 3.03
CA LYS A 34 -9.56 7.74 3.89
C LYS A 34 -8.22 7.49 3.23
N LEU A 35 -7.17 7.47 4.04
CA LEU A 35 -5.86 7.00 3.64
C LEU A 35 -5.65 5.62 4.25
N GLN A 36 -5.16 4.69 3.45
CA GLN A 36 -4.90 3.33 3.92
C GLN A 36 -3.75 2.68 3.18
N CYS A 37 -3.20 1.64 3.79
CA CYS A 37 -2.27 0.75 3.12
C CYS A 37 -3.04 -0.39 2.46
N GLY A 38 -2.59 -0.80 1.30
CA GLY A 38 -3.15 -1.91 0.55
C GLY A 38 -2.05 -2.74 -0.10
N GLY A 39 -2.48 -3.52 -1.07
CA GLY A 39 -1.64 -4.49 -1.75
C GLY A 39 -1.73 -5.88 -1.12
N PRO A 40 -1.77 -6.94 -1.94
CA PRO A 40 -2.02 -8.29 -1.44
C PRO A 40 -0.95 -8.77 -0.47
N CYS A 41 0.32 -8.48 -0.72
CA CYS A 41 1.41 -8.87 0.18
C CYS A 41 1.31 -8.14 1.52
N ALA A 42 1.19 -6.83 1.51
CA ALA A 42 1.10 -6.03 2.74
C ALA A 42 -0.11 -6.42 3.59
N THR A 43 -1.27 -6.57 2.95
CA THR A 43 -2.49 -6.97 3.64
C THR A 43 -2.37 -8.35 4.28
N GLY A 44 -1.76 -9.30 3.57
CA GLY A 44 -1.50 -10.64 4.10
C GLY A 44 -0.58 -10.62 5.33
N LEU A 45 0.52 -9.87 5.27
CA LEU A 45 1.46 -9.75 6.40
C LEU A 45 0.82 -9.10 7.62
N VAL A 46 0.04 -8.05 7.43
CA VAL A 46 -0.70 -7.40 8.53
C VAL A 46 -1.71 -8.37 9.16
N ALA A 47 -2.44 -9.13 8.34
CA ALA A 47 -3.37 -10.14 8.84
C ALA A 47 -2.66 -11.21 9.67
N MET A 48 -1.54 -11.73 9.18
CA MET A 48 -0.72 -12.71 9.91
C MET A 48 -0.20 -12.14 11.23
N SER A 49 0.31 -10.91 11.21
CA SER A 49 0.80 -10.25 12.42
C SER A 49 -0.30 -10.08 13.47
N LYS A 50 -1.51 -9.70 13.05
CA LYS A 50 -2.68 -9.61 13.94
C LYS A 50 -3.09 -10.95 14.54
N LEU A 51 -2.79 -12.05 13.86
CA LEU A 51 -3.01 -13.41 14.36
C LEU A 51 -1.83 -13.94 15.21
N GLY A 52 -0.85 -13.11 15.53
CA GLY A 52 0.27 -13.47 16.39
C GLY A 52 1.45 -14.13 15.64
N VAL A 53 1.44 -14.13 14.32
CA VAL A 53 2.57 -14.64 13.52
C VAL A 53 3.61 -13.54 13.37
N SER A 54 4.87 -13.86 13.64
CA SER A 54 5.98 -12.93 13.38
C SER A 54 6.17 -12.77 11.88
N ALA A 55 5.91 -11.57 11.37
CA ALA A 55 5.93 -11.26 9.95
C ALA A 55 6.92 -10.14 9.63
N CYS A 56 7.54 -10.23 8.47
CA CYS A 56 8.49 -9.26 7.94
C CYS A 56 8.15 -8.93 6.49
N TYR A 57 8.21 -7.66 6.13
CA TYR A 57 8.15 -7.23 4.74
C TYR A 57 9.57 -7.03 4.19
N MET A 58 9.85 -7.65 3.08
CA MET A 58 11.09 -7.47 2.32
C MET A 58 10.76 -6.88 0.96
N GLY A 59 11.33 -5.73 0.66
CA GLY A 59 11.05 -5.06 -0.59
C GLY A 59 11.74 -3.72 -0.74
N THR A 60 11.40 -3.03 -1.80
CA THR A 60 11.92 -1.70 -2.13
C THR A 60 10.81 -0.67 -2.07
N LEU A 61 11.07 0.46 -1.46
CA LEU A 61 10.19 1.61 -1.42
C LEU A 61 10.96 2.86 -1.84
N GLY A 62 10.25 3.88 -2.33
CA GLY A 62 10.81 5.20 -2.49
C GLY A 62 10.96 5.91 -1.15
N ASP A 63 11.76 6.97 -1.13
CA ASP A 63 11.90 7.87 0.02
C ASP A 63 10.80 8.95 0.04
N ASP A 64 9.66 8.66 -0.55
CA ASP A 64 8.51 9.55 -0.67
C ASP A 64 7.48 9.36 0.46
N MET A 65 6.49 10.24 0.50
CA MET A 65 5.42 10.16 1.49
C MET A 65 4.61 8.87 1.41
N TYR A 66 4.47 8.29 0.22
CA TYR A 66 3.73 7.04 0.02
C TYR A 66 4.45 5.87 0.66
N GLY A 67 5.77 5.77 0.45
CA GLY A 67 6.61 4.77 1.09
C GLY A 67 6.62 4.89 2.61
N GLN A 68 6.73 6.12 3.12
CA GLN A 68 6.70 6.36 4.57
C GLN A 68 5.37 5.94 5.19
N TYR A 69 4.26 6.24 4.52
CA TYR A 69 2.93 5.83 5.00
C TYR A 69 2.80 4.30 5.09
N VAL A 70 3.33 3.59 4.11
CA VAL A 70 3.36 2.12 4.10
C VAL A 70 4.19 1.57 5.26
N VAL A 71 5.37 2.14 5.51
CA VAL A 71 6.24 1.75 6.63
C VAL A 71 5.55 1.98 7.97
N ASP A 72 4.95 3.14 8.15
CA ASP A 72 4.22 3.48 9.38
C ASP A 72 3.06 2.49 9.61
N GLY A 73 2.38 2.09 8.55
CA GLY A 73 1.33 1.09 8.59
C GLY A 73 1.84 -0.29 9.01
N PHE A 74 2.97 -0.74 8.48
CA PHE A 74 3.60 -1.99 8.91
C PHE A 74 3.99 -1.95 10.38
N GLN A 75 4.67 -0.90 10.82
CA GLN A 75 5.11 -0.73 12.21
C GLN A 75 3.92 -0.71 13.17
N LYS A 76 2.84 0.00 12.81
CA LYS A 76 1.60 0.05 13.60
C LYS A 76 1.02 -1.34 13.87
N TYR A 77 1.13 -2.24 12.92
CA TYR A 77 0.59 -3.60 13.02
C TYR A 77 1.63 -4.67 13.35
N GLY A 78 2.84 -4.27 13.74
CA GLY A 78 3.88 -5.19 14.21
C GLY A 78 4.56 -6.01 13.11
N VAL A 79 4.46 -5.59 11.85
CA VAL A 79 5.23 -6.19 10.74
C VAL A 79 6.62 -5.55 10.73
N SER A 80 7.68 -6.37 10.76
CA SER A 80 9.06 -5.88 10.68
C SER A 80 9.34 -5.22 9.34
N THR A 81 10.04 -4.10 9.40
CA THR A 81 10.47 -3.28 8.25
C THR A 81 11.98 -3.26 8.05
N ASP A 82 12.71 -4.13 8.76
CA ASP A 82 14.18 -4.12 8.80
C ASP A 82 14.82 -4.47 7.46
N HIS A 83 14.08 -5.15 6.58
CA HIS A 83 14.54 -5.57 5.25
C HIS A 83 13.95 -4.73 4.11
N ILE A 84 13.51 -3.51 4.41
CA ILE A 84 13.10 -2.56 3.38
C ILE A 84 14.32 -1.78 2.89
N ARG A 85 14.53 -1.78 1.59
CA ARG A 85 15.51 -0.92 0.94
C ARG A 85 14.81 0.33 0.38
N TYR A 86 15.26 1.49 0.82
CA TYR A 86 14.75 2.78 0.33
C TYR A 86 15.57 3.24 -0.87
N ILE A 87 14.89 3.59 -1.95
CA ILE A 87 15.53 4.09 -3.18
C ILE A 87 15.32 5.60 -3.25
N PRO A 88 16.39 6.40 -3.11
CA PRO A 88 16.28 7.86 -3.15
C PRO A 88 15.71 8.39 -4.46
N GLY A 89 14.85 9.41 -4.37
CA GLY A 89 14.25 10.09 -5.51
C GLY A 89 13.24 9.25 -6.30
N LYS A 90 12.84 8.09 -5.80
CA LYS A 90 11.86 7.22 -6.43
C LYS A 90 10.49 7.32 -5.75
N GLN A 91 9.46 7.07 -6.54
CA GLN A 91 8.08 7.11 -6.10
C GLN A 91 7.57 5.70 -5.84
N SER A 92 6.97 5.50 -4.67
CA SER A 92 6.37 4.23 -4.26
C SER A 92 5.01 4.00 -4.93
N PHE A 93 4.56 2.76 -4.92
CA PHE A 93 3.27 2.35 -5.47
C PHE A 93 2.11 3.02 -4.72
N HIS A 94 1.21 3.67 -5.44
CA HIS A 94 0.05 4.36 -4.89
C HIS A 94 -1.17 4.25 -5.81
N SER A 95 -2.34 4.46 -5.25
CA SER A 95 -3.59 4.44 -5.99
C SER A 95 -4.62 5.43 -5.47
N PHE A 96 -5.56 5.78 -6.36
CA PHE A 96 -6.83 6.40 -6.01
C PHE A 96 -7.95 5.39 -6.19
N VAL A 97 -8.80 5.29 -5.18
CA VAL A 97 -9.95 4.39 -5.19
C VAL A 97 -11.21 5.21 -4.94
N LEU A 98 -12.15 5.16 -5.87
CA LEU A 98 -13.47 5.74 -5.70
C LEU A 98 -14.48 4.64 -5.35
N LEU A 99 -15.15 4.79 -4.21
CA LEU A 99 -16.30 3.99 -3.81
C LEU A 99 -17.57 4.76 -4.17
N ASN A 100 -18.42 4.14 -4.99
CA ASN A 100 -19.72 4.67 -5.36
C ASN A 100 -20.79 4.06 -4.47
N LEU A 101 -21.38 4.86 -3.59
CA LEU A 101 -22.38 4.39 -2.63
C LEU A 101 -23.69 3.93 -3.29
N ASN A 102 -24.04 4.46 -4.46
CA ASN A 102 -25.30 4.10 -5.12
C ASN A 102 -25.35 2.65 -5.60
N ASN A 103 -24.21 2.11 -5.99
CA ASN A 103 -24.16 0.74 -6.55
C ASN A 103 -23.08 -0.13 -5.89
N ALA A 104 -22.43 0.35 -4.83
CA ALA A 104 -21.34 -0.32 -4.14
C ALA A 104 -20.15 -0.70 -5.05
N SER A 105 -19.96 0.01 -6.17
CA SER A 105 -18.83 -0.23 -7.05
C SER A 105 -17.56 0.42 -6.51
N ARG A 106 -16.44 -0.17 -6.88
CA ARG A 106 -15.11 0.27 -6.54
C ARG A 106 -14.30 0.46 -7.83
N THR A 107 -13.87 1.68 -8.08
CA THR A 107 -13.05 2.02 -9.26
C THR A 107 -11.68 2.49 -8.78
N CYS A 108 -10.63 1.89 -9.33
CA CYS A 108 -9.26 2.15 -8.91
C CYS A 108 -8.43 2.65 -10.08
N VAL A 109 -7.70 3.74 -9.86
CA VAL A 109 -6.63 4.21 -10.74
C VAL A 109 -5.33 4.12 -9.96
N TRP A 110 -4.38 3.34 -10.47
CA TRP A 110 -3.14 3.07 -9.75
C TRP A 110 -1.91 3.43 -10.60
N ASN A 111 -0.85 3.77 -9.87
CA ASN A 111 0.46 4.02 -10.42
C ASN A 111 1.47 3.18 -9.64
N LYS A 112 2.18 2.31 -10.35
CA LYS A 112 3.20 1.46 -9.71
C LYS A 112 4.38 2.23 -9.15
N GLY A 113 4.48 3.52 -9.47
CA GLY A 113 5.62 4.36 -9.11
C GLY A 113 6.83 4.12 -10.01
N THR A 114 7.99 4.50 -9.50
CA THR A 114 9.27 4.41 -10.22
C THR A 114 10.29 3.52 -9.50
N VAL A 115 9.90 2.92 -8.38
CA VAL A 115 10.73 1.97 -7.64
C VAL A 115 10.85 0.66 -8.43
N THR A 116 12.05 0.14 -8.56
CA THR A 116 12.29 -1.19 -9.13
C THR A 116 12.02 -2.27 -8.08
N PRO A 117 11.41 -3.40 -8.46
CA PRO A 117 11.27 -4.54 -7.57
C PRO A 117 12.62 -5.01 -7.02
N PRO A 118 12.64 -5.69 -5.86
CA PRO A 118 13.86 -6.30 -5.37
C PRO A 118 14.34 -7.38 -6.34
N GLU A 119 15.65 -7.42 -6.57
CA GLU A 119 16.32 -8.46 -7.31
C GLU A 119 16.57 -9.68 -6.41
N PRO A 120 16.76 -10.88 -6.96
CA PRO A 120 17.08 -12.07 -6.16
C PRO A 120 18.29 -11.88 -5.24
N SER A 121 19.26 -11.08 -5.64
CA SER A 121 20.44 -10.71 -4.86
C SER A 121 20.13 -9.81 -3.66
N ASP A 122 18.98 -9.16 -3.65
CA ASP A 122 18.52 -8.33 -2.52
C ASP A 122 17.88 -9.18 -1.40
N VAL A 123 17.62 -10.45 -1.67
CA VAL A 123 16.98 -11.37 -0.73
C VAL A 123 18.04 -12.05 0.10
N ASP A 124 18.21 -11.57 1.34
CA ASP A 124 19.06 -12.18 2.36
C ASP A 124 18.14 -12.76 3.46
N LEU A 125 18.02 -14.07 3.47
CA LEU A 125 17.18 -14.84 4.39
C LEU A 125 17.99 -15.46 5.52
#